data_341c796dd5f39c45cbeb40fddb4cc738
#
_entry.id   341c796dd5f39c45cbeb40fddb4cc738
#
_cell.length_a   1.000
_cell.length_b   1.000
_cell.length_c   1.000
_cell.angle_alpha   90.00
_cell.angle_beta   90.00
_cell.angle_gamma   90.00
#
_symmetry.space_group_name_H-M   'P 1'
#
loop_
_entity.id
_entity.type
_entity.pdbx_description
1 polymer ?
#
loop_
_entity_poly.entity_id
_entity_poly.type
_entity_poly.pdbx_seq_one_letter_code
_entity_poly.pdbx_strand_id
1 'polypeptide(L)'
;MRKGTPEEIARKREEIVDACEHLYQTMSFKEITLKEISKITSFSRPTIYNYFETKEEIFLALFKREYDRWNENLTVIFEENERLTKVQLAEKIAESLAERQQLLKLLSMNNYDMEANSRQELLTSFKESYGNSLRRMSMLLTKFCPDMSVTDIQNFSYIFFPFMFGIYPYTTVTEKQKAAMEEAGVNYVYQTVYELTCSCLTRLLGE
;
A
#
# COMPACT_ATOMS: atom_id res chain seq x y z
N MET A 1 -31.81 7.75 -16.78
CA MET A 1 -31.31 8.17 -15.47
C MET A 1 -30.37 9.36 -15.64
N ARG A 2 -30.56 10.43 -14.84
CA ARG A 2 -29.65 11.60 -14.87
C ARG A 2 -28.28 11.13 -14.37
N LYS A 3 -27.25 11.14 -15.20
CA LYS A 3 -25.87 10.95 -14.74
C LYS A 3 -25.58 12.09 -13.75
N GLY A 4 -25.22 11.80 -12.52
CA GLY A 4 -24.86 12.80 -11.54
C GLY A 4 -23.68 13.68 -12.01
N THR A 5 -23.44 14.80 -11.33
CA THR A 5 -22.26 15.63 -11.63
C THR A 5 -20.97 14.83 -11.37
N PRO A 6 -19.82 15.22 -11.97
CA PRO A 6 -18.53 14.57 -11.69
C PRO A 6 -18.22 14.51 -10.17
N GLU A 7 -18.54 15.55 -9.41
CA GLU A 7 -18.34 15.64 -7.96
C GLU A 7 -19.23 14.64 -7.20
N GLU A 8 -20.50 14.50 -7.62
CA GLU A 8 -21.42 13.52 -7.05
C GLU A 8 -20.95 12.08 -7.32
N ILE A 9 -20.44 11.82 -8.51
CA ILE A 9 -19.89 10.52 -8.90
C ILE A 9 -18.66 10.22 -8.04
N ALA A 10 -17.73 11.17 -7.91
CA ALA A 10 -16.52 11.03 -7.10
C ALA A 10 -16.87 10.72 -5.63
N ARG A 11 -17.77 11.51 -5.03
CA ARG A 11 -18.22 11.30 -3.64
C ARG A 11 -18.82 9.92 -3.41
N LYS A 12 -19.62 9.43 -4.35
CA LYS A 12 -20.23 8.10 -4.25
C LYS A 12 -19.21 6.98 -4.40
N ARG A 13 -18.20 7.17 -5.26
CA ARG A 13 -17.09 6.23 -5.35
C ARG A 13 -16.29 6.17 -4.05
N GLU A 14 -15.99 7.32 -3.44
CA GLU A 14 -15.31 7.39 -2.15
C GLU A 14 -16.10 6.65 -1.06
N GLU A 15 -17.42 6.86 -0.94
CA GLU A 15 -18.25 6.15 0.05
C GLU A 15 -18.15 4.62 -0.11
N ILE A 16 -18.10 4.11 -1.35
CA ILE A 16 -17.94 2.67 -1.61
C ILE A 16 -16.54 2.19 -1.21
N VAL A 17 -15.51 2.98 -1.50
CA VAL A 17 -14.13 2.65 -1.13
C VAL A 17 -13.93 2.73 0.38
N ASP A 18 -14.54 3.71 1.07
CA ASP A 18 -14.56 3.82 2.54
C ASP A 18 -15.16 2.60 3.21
N ALA A 19 -16.28 2.12 2.67
CA ALA A 19 -16.92 0.90 3.13
C ALA A 19 -16.01 -0.34 2.94
N CYS A 20 -15.35 -0.44 1.79
CA CYS A 20 -14.38 -1.49 1.53
C CYS A 20 -13.20 -1.42 2.50
N GLU A 21 -12.65 -0.23 2.74
CA GLU A 21 -11.56 0.01 3.70
C GLU A 21 -11.95 -0.45 5.09
N HIS A 22 -13.14 -0.05 5.55
CA HIS A 22 -13.64 -0.43 6.87
C HIS A 22 -13.77 -1.96 7.03
N LEU A 23 -14.39 -2.63 6.06
CA LEU A 23 -14.52 -4.09 6.08
C LEU A 23 -13.16 -4.79 6.03
N TYR A 24 -12.23 -4.27 5.24
CA TYR A 24 -10.92 -4.88 5.06
C TYR A 24 -10.02 -4.80 6.30
N GLN A 25 -10.36 -4.00 7.30
CA GLN A 25 -9.66 -4.00 8.59
C GLN A 25 -9.77 -5.36 9.30
N THR A 26 -10.94 -6.00 9.21
CA THR A 26 -11.25 -7.24 9.97
C THR A 26 -11.54 -8.45 9.08
N MET A 27 -11.88 -8.24 7.80
CA MET A 27 -12.22 -9.28 6.84
C MET A 27 -11.08 -9.49 5.83
N SER A 28 -11.00 -10.68 5.26
CA SER A 28 -10.12 -10.97 4.14
C SER A 28 -10.75 -10.52 2.80
N PHE A 29 -9.90 -10.38 1.77
CA PHE A 29 -10.37 -10.11 0.40
C PHE A 29 -11.45 -11.08 -0.07
N LYS A 30 -11.33 -12.38 0.28
CA LYS A 30 -12.29 -13.41 -0.14
C LYS A 30 -13.66 -13.24 0.50
N GLU A 31 -13.70 -12.78 1.75
CA GLU A 31 -14.94 -12.60 2.52
C GLU A 31 -15.69 -11.34 2.10
N ILE A 32 -14.99 -10.30 1.66
CA ILE A 32 -15.60 -9.05 1.20
C ILE A 32 -16.25 -9.28 -0.17
N THR A 33 -17.55 -8.99 -0.24
CA THR A 33 -18.35 -9.04 -1.46
C THR A 33 -19.08 -7.72 -1.65
N LEU A 34 -19.60 -7.46 -2.86
CA LEU A 34 -20.45 -6.29 -3.10
C LEU A 34 -21.71 -6.28 -2.22
N LYS A 35 -22.14 -7.46 -1.74
CA LYS A 35 -23.23 -7.59 -0.80
C LYS A 35 -22.83 -7.06 0.59
N GLU A 36 -21.63 -7.40 1.05
CA GLU A 36 -21.14 -6.90 2.34
C GLU A 36 -20.91 -5.38 2.28
N ILE A 37 -20.32 -4.86 1.21
CA ILE A 37 -20.15 -3.42 1.00
C ILE A 37 -21.51 -2.70 0.99
N SER A 38 -22.53 -3.27 0.32
CA SER A 38 -23.87 -2.66 0.27
C SER A 38 -24.59 -2.60 1.61
N LYS A 39 -24.19 -3.40 2.60
CA LYS A 39 -24.81 -3.37 3.95
C LYS A 39 -24.39 -2.15 4.77
N ILE A 40 -23.25 -1.58 4.50
CA ILE A 40 -22.66 -0.47 5.25
C ILE A 40 -22.51 0.82 4.42
N THR A 41 -23.03 0.83 3.21
CA THR A 41 -23.17 2.03 2.37
C THR A 41 -24.64 2.44 2.26
N SER A 42 -24.89 3.67 1.80
CA SER A 42 -26.23 4.14 1.43
C SER A 42 -26.75 3.51 0.12
N PHE A 43 -25.99 2.63 -0.53
CA PHE A 43 -26.26 2.11 -1.87
C PHE A 43 -26.74 0.67 -1.87
N SER A 44 -27.72 0.41 -2.73
CA SER A 44 -28.05 -0.95 -3.11
C SER A 44 -26.92 -1.57 -3.96
N ARG A 45 -26.82 -2.90 -3.94
CA ARG A 45 -25.87 -3.63 -4.77
C ARG A 45 -25.94 -3.28 -6.26
N PRO A 46 -27.12 -3.16 -6.91
CA PRO A 46 -27.22 -2.66 -8.28
C PRO A 46 -26.68 -1.24 -8.47
N THR A 47 -26.78 -0.39 -7.45
CA THR A 47 -26.25 0.96 -7.50
C THR A 47 -24.72 0.96 -7.50
N ILE A 48 -24.08 0.07 -6.74
CA ILE A 48 -22.59 -0.07 -6.70
C ILE A 48 -22.06 -0.40 -8.09
N TYR A 49 -22.74 -1.28 -8.85
CA TYR A 49 -22.35 -1.63 -10.23
C TYR A 49 -22.33 -0.46 -11.21
N ASN A 50 -22.96 0.67 -10.89
CA ASN A 50 -22.85 1.88 -11.72
C ASN A 50 -21.48 2.57 -11.58
N TYR A 51 -20.71 2.23 -10.56
CA TYR A 51 -19.42 2.85 -10.21
C TYR A 51 -18.23 1.90 -10.34
N PHE A 52 -18.43 0.63 -9.99
CA PHE A 52 -17.43 -0.43 -10.03
C PHE A 52 -18.06 -1.71 -10.58
N GLU A 53 -17.46 -2.27 -11.62
CA GLU A 53 -17.97 -3.48 -12.26
C GLU A 53 -17.65 -4.74 -11.45
N THR A 54 -16.53 -4.71 -10.71
CA THR A 54 -16.04 -5.83 -9.91
C THR A 54 -15.64 -5.36 -8.51
N LYS A 55 -15.49 -6.28 -7.57
CA LYS A 55 -14.91 -5.95 -6.27
C LYS A 55 -13.40 -5.63 -6.39
N GLU A 56 -12.74 -6.23 -7.36
CA GLU A 56 -11.35 -6.00 -7.69
C GLU A 56 -11.10 -4.52 -8.04
N GLU A 57 -12.02 -3.89 -8.76
CA GLU A 57 -11.97 -2.44 -9.04
C GLU A 57 -12.08 -1.59 -7.77
N ILE A 58 -12.90 -2.00 -6.80
CA ILE A 58 -13.02 -1.29 -5.52
C ILE A 58 -11.71 -1.43 -4.73
N PHE A 59 -11.14 -2.63 -4.69
CA PHE A 59 -9.86 -2.88 -4.05
C PHE A 59 -8.70 -2.15 -4.75
N LEU A 60 -8.73 -2.05 -6.07
CA LEU A 60 -7.75 -1.29 -6.83
C LEU A 60 -7.82 0.22 -6.51
N ALA A 61 -9.04 0.75 -6.35
CA ALA A 61 -9.25 2.13 -5.92
C ALA A 61 -8.77 2.37 -4.48
N LEU A 62 -9.02 1.42 -3.57
CA LEU A 62 -8.49 1.45 -2.21
C LEU A 62 -6.96 1.40 -2.21
N PHE A 63 -6.36 0.56 -3.03
CA PHE A 63 -4.92 0.42 -3.15
C PHE A 63 -4.27 1.70 -3.69
N LYS A 64 -4.89 2.31 -4.72
CA LYS A 64 -4.50 3.64 -5.21
C LYS A 64 -4.49 4.67 -4.08
N ARG A 65 -5.57 4.74 -3.30
CA ARG A 65 -5.72 5.68 -2.18
C ARG A 65 -4.63 5.48 -1.11
N GLU A 66 -4.27 4.25 -0.80
CA GLU A 66 -3.22 3.95 0.16
C GLU A 66 -1.83 4.37 -0.36
N TYR A 67 -1.56 4.19 -1.68
CA TYR A 67 -0.36 4.75 -2.28
C TYR A 67 -0.34 6.28 -2.25
N ASP A 68 -1.47 6.93 -2.51
CA ASP A 68 -1.55 8.39 -2.46
C ASP A 68 -1.26 8.91 -1.04
N ARG A 69 -1.82 8.28 0.00
CA ARG A 69 -1.54 8.59 1.41
C ARG A 69 -0.06 8.40 1.76
N TRP A 70 0.56 7.33 1.26
CA TRP A 70 2.00 7.12 1.47
C TRP A 70 2.84 8.15 0.70
N ASN A 71 2.42 8.52 -0.50
CA ASN A 71 3.04 9.60 -1.27
C ASN A 71 3.02 10.94 -0.53
N GLU A 72 1.95 11.23 0.22
CA GLU A 72 1.88 12.39 1.10
C GLU A 72 2.91 12.30 2.23
N ASN A 73 3.03 11.15 2.91
CA ASN A 73 4.06 10.94 3.92
C ASN A 73 5.49 11.14 3.35
N LEU A 74 5.79 10.60 2.16
CA LEU A 74 7.10 10.79 1.52
C LEU A 74 7.35 12.26 1.15
N THR A 75 6.29 13.00 0.78
CA THR A 75 6.39 14.44 0.52
C THR A 75 6.73 15.20 1.79
N VAL A 76 6.07 14.91 2.90
CA VAL A 76 6.35 15.52 4.21
C VAL A 76 7.81 15.27 4.62
N ILE A 77 8.32 14.06 4.45
CA ILE A 77 9.75 13.77 4.72
C ILE A 77 10.66 14.67 3.87
N PHE A 78 10.33 14.85 2.59
CA PHE A 78 11.12 15.69 1.67
C PHE A 78 11.07 17.18 2.05
N GLU A 79 9.90 17.70 2.37
CA GLU A 79 9.67 19.14 2.58
C GLU A 79 10.11 19.62 3.96
N GLU A 80 9.88 18.83 5.00
CA GLU A 80 10.16 19.23 6.39
C GLU A 80 11.62 19.04 6.83
N ASN A 81 12.46 18.41 6.01
CA ASN A 81 13.84 18.15 6.38
C ASN A 81 14.79 18.78 5.35
N GLU A 82 15.70 19.63 5.80
CA GLU A 82 16.77 20.17 4.94
C GLU A 82 17.92 19.15 4.75
N ARG A 83 18.22 18.39 5.79
CA ARG A 83 19.30 17.39 5.83
C ARG A 83 18.86 16.19 6.66
N LEU A 84 19.18 15.01 6.19
CA LEU A 84 19.05 13.76 6.94
C LEU A 84 20.30 12.92 6.69
N THR A 85 20.76 12.23 7.71
CA THR A 85 21.69 11.10 7.53
C THR A 85 20.95 9.94 6.87
N LYS A 86 21.68 9.00 6.29
CA LYS A 86 21.08 7.78 5.69
C LYS A 86 20.29 6.99 6.73
N VAL A 87 20.78 6.90 7.96
CA VAL A 87 20.07 6.25 9.09
C VAL A 87 18.77 6.98 9.38
N GLN A 88 18.78 8.30 9.52
CA GLN A 88 17.57 9.09 9.77
C GLN A 88 16.56 8.98 8.61
N LEU A 89 17.05 8.92 7.36
CA LEU A 89 16.18 8.70 6.20
C LEU A 89 15.52 7.31 6.26
N ALA A 90 16.31 6.27 6.59
CA ALA A 90 15.79 4.91 6.77
C ALA A 90 14.71 4.84 7.85
N GLU A 91 14.95 5.48 9.00
CA GLU A 91 14.00 5.57 10.11
C GLU A 91 12.69 6.24 9.69
N LYS A 92 12.76 7.42 9.05
CA LYS A 92 11.56 8.16 8.62
C LYS A 92 10.74 7.41 7.56
N ILE A 93 11.39 6.74 6.61
CA ILE A 93 10.68 5.91 5.64
C ILE A 93 10.04 4.70 6.34
N ALA A 94 10.75 4.07 7.28
CA ALA A 94 10.22 2.94 8.04
C ALA A 94 9.02 3.34 8.92
N GLU A 95 9.05 4.50 9.58
CA GLU A 95 7.94 5.08 10.31
C GLU A 95 6.73 5.31 9.39
N SER A 96 6.96 5.92 8.22
CA SER A 96 5.89 6.20 7.25
C SER A 96 5.19 4.93 6.76
N LEU A 97 5.90 3.80 6.62
CA LEU A 97 5.31 2.52 6.24
C LEU A 97 4.65 1.81 7.42
N ALA A 98 5.16 1.95 8.63
CA ALA A 98 4.55 1.39 9.84
C ALA A 98 3.13 1.93 10.07
N GLU A 99 2.88 3.17 9.67
CA GLU A 99 1.55 3.80 9.68
C GLU A 99 0.62 3.30 8.54
N ARG A 100 1.16 2.67 7.51
CA ARG A 100 0.44 2.23 6.30
C ARG A 100 0.24 0.72 6.26
N GLN A 101 -0.16 0.12 7.37
CA GLN A 101 -0.37 -1.34 7.45
C GLN A 101 -1.37 -1.85 6.41
N GLN A 102 -2.37 -1.05 6.07
CA GLN A 102 -3.34 -1.42 5.04
C GLN A 102 -2.74 -1.44 3.63
N LEU A 103 -1.83 -0.51 3.31
CA LEU A 103 -1.04 -0.57 2.08
C LEU A 103 -0.25 -1.88 2.01
N LEU A 104 0.45 -2.24 3.08
CA LEU A 104 1.26 -3.46 3.15
C LEU A 104 0.39 -4.73 3.06
N LYS A 105 -0.80 -4.72 3.67
CA LYS A 105 -1.79 -5.81 3.56
C LYS A 105 -2.27 -5.97 2.12
N LEU A 106 -2.55 -4.87 1.41
CA LEU A 106 -2.93 -4.88 -0.01
C LEU A 106 -1.80 -5.40 -0.90
N LEU A 107 -0.55 -4.97 -0.64
CA LEU A 107 0.64 -5.45 -1.35
C LEU A 107 0.83 -6.96 -1.22
N SER A 108 0.51 -7.55 -0.08
CA SER A 108 0.63 -8.99 0.16
C SER A 108 -0.41 -9.85 -0.56
N MET A 109 -1.38 -9.24 -1.23
CA MET A 109 -2.41 -9.95 -2.00
C MET A 109 -1.90 -10.37 -3.39
N ASN A 110 -2.65 -11.29 -4.03
CA ASN A 110 -2.44 -11.61 -5.45
C ASN A 110 -2.91 -10.46 -6.34
N ASN A 111 -1.98 -9.59 -6.74
CA ASN A 111 -2.29 -8.42 -7.55
C ASN A 111 -2.66 -8.76 -9.00
N TYR A 112 -2.27 -9.93 -9.52
CA TYR A 112 -2.60 -10.35 -10.89
C TYR A 112 -4.11 -10.46 -11.10
N ASP A 113 -4.85 -11.00 -10.13
CA ASP A 113 -6.30 -11.13 -10.23
C ASP A 113 -6.99 -9.76 -10.19
N MET A 114 -6.48 -8.82 -9.37
CA MET A 114 -7.01 -7.45 -9.33
C MET A 114 -6.79 -6.72 -10.66
N GLU A 115 -5.59 -6.84 -11.24
CA GLU A 115 -5.25 -6.21 -12.52
C GLU A 115 -6.06 -6.81 -13.67
N ALA A 116 -6.17 -8.15 -13.73
CA ALA A 116 -6.89 -8.85 -14.78
C ALA A 116 -8.41 -8.59 -14.78
N ASN A 117 -8.98 -8.31 -13.60
CA ASN A 117 -10.43 -8.11 -13.45
C ASN A 117 -10.83 -6.63 -13.27
N SER A 118 -9.96 -5.70 -13.63
CA SER A 118 -10.22 -4.26 -13.56
C SER A 118 -10.15 -3.61 -14.95
N ARG A 119 -10.99 -2.58 -15.15
CA ARG A 119 -10.94 -1.77 -16.37
C ARG A 119 -9.60 -1.03 -16.49
N GLN A 120 -9.14 -0.87 -17.74
CA GLN A 120 -7.84 -0.28 -18.04
C GLN A 120 -7.64 1.13 -17.43
N GLU A 121 -8.67 1.98 -17.44
CA GLU A 121 -8.57 3.34 -16.89
C GLU A 121 -8.32 3.35 -15.38
N LEU A 122 -8.90 2.39 -14.63
CA LEU A 122 -8.68 2.28 -13.20
C LEU A 122 -7.29 1.71 -12.89
N LEU A 123 -6.86 0.75 -13.68
CA LEU A 123 -5.51 0.21 -13.60
C LEU A 123 -4.45 1.29 -13.90
N THR A 124 -4.67 2.11 -14.95
CA THR A 124 -3.78 3.23 -15.28
C THR A 124 -3.70 4.22 -14.12
N SER A 125 -4.84 4.62 -13.55
CA SER A 125 -4.88 5.55 -12.41
C SER A 125 -4.17 5.00 -11.17
N PHE A 126 -4.29 3.69 -10.91
CA PHE A 126 -3.51 3.02 -9.86
C PHE A 126 -2.00 3.05 -10.15
N LYS A 127 -1.58 2.72 -11.38
CA LYS A 127 -0.17 2.74 -11.77
C LYS A 127 0.44 4.15 -11.73
N GLU A 128 -0.35 5.20 -11.92
CA GLU A 128 0.07 6.59 -11.72
C GLU A 128 0.46 6.86 -10.26
N SER A 129 -0.36 6.43 -9.30
CA SER A 129 -0.06 6.58 -7.87
C SER A 129 1.15 5.75 -7.44
N TYR A 130 1.28 4.52 -7.94
CA TYR A 130 2.49 3.70 -7.76
C TYR A 130 3.74 4.39 -8.36
N GLY A 131 3.65 4.90 -9.59
CA GLY A 131 4.73 5.62 -10.25
C GLY A 131 5.12 6.92 -9.50
N ASN A 132 4.16 7.58 -8.85
CA ASN A 132 4.45 8.72 -7.96
C ASN A 132 5.31 8.29 -6.77
N SER A 133 5.07 7.12 -6.18
CA SER A 133 5.90 6.60 -5.08
C SER A 133 7.33 6.36 -5.51
N LEU A 134 7.55 5.79 -6.70
CA LEU A 134 8.89 5.62 -7.28
C LEU A 134 9.60 6.96 -7.47
N ARG A 135 8.90 7.97 -8.02
CA ARG A 135 9.47 9.32 -8.23
C ARG A 135 9.82 10.01 -6.90
N ARG A 136 8.93 9.95 -5.90
CA ARG A 136 9.18 10.56 -4.59
C ARG A 136 10.33 9.88 -3.86
N MET A 137 10.43 8.56 -3.91
CA MET A 137 11.57 7.83 -3.36
C MET A 137 12.87 8.25 -4.04
N SER A 138 12.89 8.34 -5.37
CA SER A 138 14.06 8.83 -6.10
C SER A 138 14.45 10.26 -5.70
N MET A 139 13.48 11.16 -5.48
CA MET A 139 13.72 12.53 -5.01
C MET A 139 14.33 12.55 -3.61
N LEU A 140 13.85 11.72 -2.67
CA LEU A 140 14.40 11.57 -1.33
C LEU A 140 15.86 11.11 -1.38
N LEU A 141 16.14 10.06 -2.16
CA LEU A 141 17.50 9.53 -2.31
C LEU A 141 18.44 10.56 -2.95
N THR A 142 17.99 11.26 -3.99
CA THR A 142 18.80 12.32 -4.61
C THR A 142 19.11 13.46 -3.64
N LYS A 143 18.17 13.84 -2.78
CA LYS A 143 18.35 14.94 -1.82
C LYS A 143 19.24 14.54 -0.65
N PHE A 144 19.03 13.37 -0.06
CA PHE A 144 19.64 12.98 1.22
C PHE A 144 20.82 12.01 1.08
N CYS A 145 21.01 11.41 -0.10
CA CYS A 145 22.11 10.49 -0.40
C CYS A 145 22.84 10.94 -1.67
N PRO A 146 23.49 12.11 -1.67
CA PRO A 146 24.09 12.69 -2.88
C PRO A 146 25.28 11.89 -3.43
N ASP A 147 25.76 10.91 -2.70
CA ASP A 147 26.79 9.94 -3.09
C ASP A 147 26.23 8.78 -3.95
N MET A 148 24.92 8.60 -4.00
CA MET A 148 24.28 7.58 -4.84
C MET A 148 24.23 8.01 -6.30
N SER A 149 24.70 7.16 -7.19
CA SER A 149 24.53 7.35 -8.64
C SER A 149 23.07 7.10 -9.07
N VAL A 150 22.70 7.53 -10.28
CA VAL A 150 21.38 7.22 -10.87
C VAL A 150 21.11 5.70 -10.89
N THR A 151 22.16 4.91 -11.16
CA THR A 151 22.06 3.44 -11.16
C THR A 151 21.81 2.89 -9.76
N ASP A 152 22.44 3.44 -8.72
CA ASP A 152 22.20 3.02 -7.34
C ASP A 152 20.76 3.31 -6.90
N ILE A 153 20.24 4.48 -7.25
CA ILE A 153 18.83 4.87 -6.98
C ILE A 153 17.86 3.92 -7.69
N GLN A 154 18.15 3.53 -8.94
CA GLN A 154 17.34 2.55 -9.66
C GLN A 154 17.41 1.17 -9.00
N ASN A 155 18.60 0.70 -8.66
CA ASN A 155 18.79 -0.59 -7.98
C ASN A 155 18.12 -0.62 -6.61
N PHE A 156 18.20 0.46 -5.85
CA PHE A 156 17.45 0.62 -4.60
C PHE A 156 15.95 0.38 -4.83
N SER A 157 15.37 1.04 -5.83
CA SER A 157 13.95 0.90 -6.14
C SER A 157 13.59 -0.53 -6.55
N TYR A 158 14.41 -1.18 -7.37
CA TYR A 158 14.20 -2.57 -7.81
C TYR A 158 14.33 -3.61 -6.69
N ILE A 159 14.94 -3.26 -5.56
CA ILE A 159 15.03 -4.14 -4.39
C ILE A 159 13.94 -3.78 -3.38
N PHE A 160 13.80 -2.49 -3.06
CA PHE A 160 12.94 -2.05 -1.97
C PHE A 160 11.44 -2.22 -2.28
N PHE A 161 10.98 -1.84 -3.48
CA PHE A 161 9.55 -1.98 -3.82
C PHE A 161 9.07 -3.44 -3.85
N PRO A 162 9.79 -4.40 -4.45
CA PRO A 162 9.46 -5.81 -4.30
C PRO A 162 9.54 -6.33 -2.85
N PHE A 163 10.49 -5.85 -2.05
CA PHE A 163 10.58 -6.20 -0.62
C PHE A 163 9.30 -5.83 0.15
N MET A 164 8.67 -4.70 -0.16
CA MET A 164 7.43 -4.26 0.50
C MET A 164 6.30 -5.30 0.43
N PHE A 165 6.25 -6.14 -0.61
CA PHE A 165 5.24 -7.20 -0.75
C PHE A 165 5.37 -8.29 0.32
N GLY A 166 6.58 -8.47 0.86
CA GLY A 166 6.86 -9.44 1.92
C GLY A 166 6.63 -8.91 3.33
N ILE A 167 6.60 -7.59 3.55
CA ILE A 167 6.59 -7.03 4.91
C ILE A 167 5.38 -7.53 5.72
N TYR A 168 4.17 -7.39 5.17
CA TYR A 168 2.94 -7.71 5.91
C TYR A 168 2.89 -9.17 6.40
N PRO A 169 3.10 -10.20 5.56
CA PRO A 169 3.05 -11.60 6.00
C PRO A 169 4.15 -11.98 6.99
N TYR A 170 5.26 -11.25 7.03
CA TYR A 170 6.36 -11.50 7.98
C TYR A 170 6.20 -10.74 9.30
N THR A 171 5.39 -9.69 9.33
CA THR A 171 5.19 -8.85 10.52
C THR A 171 3.81 -9.05 11.17
N THR A 172 2.85 -9.62 10.43
CA THR A 172 1.48 -9.88 10.90
C THR A 172 1.21 -11.39 10.90
N VAL A 173 1.71 -12.05 11.94
CA VAL A 173 1.69 -13.51 12.06
C VAL A 173 0.51 -13.95 12.94
N THR A 174 -0.24 -14.96 12.50
CA THR A 174 -1.34 -15.53 13.27
C THR A 174 -0.83 -16.47 14.38
N GLU A 175 -1.61 -16.65 15.45
CA GLU A 175 -1.26 -17.59 16.51
C GLU A 175 -1.07 -19.03 15.97
N LYS A 176 -1.86 -19.41 14.96
CA LYS A 176 -1.70 -20.70 14.27
C LYS A 176 -0.34 -20.84 13.58
N GLN A 177 0.15 -19.78 12.95
CA GLN A 177 1.48 -19.77 12.32
C GLN A 177 2.59 -19.84 13.37
N LYS A 178 2.45 -19.09 14.48
CA LYS A 178 3.43 -19.16 15.59
C LYS A 178 3.52 -20.56 16.17
N ALA A 179 2.39 -21.19 16.47
CA ALA A 179 2.34 -22.55 16.98
C ALA A 179 2.99 -23.56 16.01
N ALA A 180 2.70 -23.44 14.71
CA ALA A 180 3.31 -24.32 13.70
C ALA A 180 4.82 -24.12 13.59
N MET A 181 5.33 -22.89 13.72
CA MET A 181 6.77 -22.61 13.73
C MET A 181 7.44 -23.21 14.97
N GLU A 182 6.82 -23.11 16.14
CA GLU A 182 7.29 -23.69 17.39
C GLU A 182 7.32 -25.22 17.31
N GLU A 183 6.24 -25.86 16.86
CA GLU A 183 6.17 -27.32 16.65
C GLU A 183 7.21 -27.82 15.64
N ALA A 184 7.53 -27.02 14.61
CA ALA A 184 8.57 -27.31 13.64
C ALA A 184 10.00 -27.05 14.14
N GLY A 185 10.18 -26.55 15.36
CA GLY A 185 11.47 -26.22 15.94
C GLY A 185 12.17 -25.04 15.28
N VAL A 186 11.42 -24.17 14.61
CA VAL A 186 11.97 -23.00 13.93
C VAL A 186 12.01 -21.81 14.90
N ASN A 187 13.22 -21.45 15.30
CA ASN A 187 13.46 -20.25 16.12
C ASN A 187 13.39 -19.02 15.23
N TYR A 188 12.24 -18.34 15.22
CA TYR A 188 12.04 -17.13 14.45
C TYR A 188 11.74 -15.95 15.37
N VAL A 189 12.51 -14.85 15.24
CA VAL A 189 12.25 -13.59 15.95
C VAL A 189 11.35 -12.73 15.08
N TYR A 190 10.12 -12.53 15.55
CA TYR A 190 9.16 -11.67 14.86
C TYR A 190 9.54 -10.20 15.05
N GLN A 191 9.59 -9.49 13.94
CA GLN A 191 9.88 -8.06 13.89
C GLN A 191 8.62 -7.27 13.58
N THR A 192 8.58 -6.02 14.01
CA THR A 192 7.56 -5.05 13.59
C THR A 192 7.82 -4.58 12.15
N VAL A 193 6.83 -3.94 11.54
CA VAL A 193 6.98 -3.28 10.22
C VAL A 193 8.17 -2.30 10.25
N TYR A 194 8.26 -1.49 11.31
CA TYR A 194 9.34 -0.52 11.49
C TYR A 194 10.72 -1.21 11.52
N GLU A 195 10.90 -2.19 12.40
CA GLU A 195 12.19 -2.87 12.57
C GLU A 195 12.66 -3.56 11.28
N LEU A 196 11.76 -4.31 10.64
CA LEU A 196 12.08 -5.01 9.40
C LEU A 196 12.42 -4.04 8.27
N THR A 197 11.63 -2.97 8.12
CA THR A 197 11.82 -1.97 7.07
C THR A 197 13.08 -1.14 7.32
N CYS A 198 13.29 -0.67 8.55
CA CYS A 198 14.47 0.11 8.93
C CYS A 198 15.75 -0.69 8.69
N SER A 199 15.80 -1.96 9.10
CA SER A 199 16.95 -2.86 8.87
C SER A 199 17.25 -3.05 7.37
N CYS A 200 16.20 -3.21 6.55
CA CYS A 200 16.36 -3.33 5.09
C CYS A 200 16.92 -2.04 4.48
N LEU A 201 16.31 -0.90 4.82
CA LEU A 201 16.69 0.41 4.27
C LEU A 201 18.11 0.80 4.67
N THR A 202 18.50 0.61 5.93
CA THR A 202 19.86 0.90 6.41
C THR A 202 20.90 0.15 5.57
N ARG A 203 20.66 -1.15 5.33
CA ARG A 203 21.56 -1.96 4.47
C ARG A 203 21.57 -1.51 3.01
N LEU A 204 20.43 -1.13 2.44
CA LEU A 204 20.34 -0.66 1.06
C LEU A 204 21.01 0.70 0.86
N LEU A 205 21.08 1.52 1.92
CA LEU A 205 21.76 2.82 1.92
C LEU A 205 23.26 2.71 2.23
N GLY A 206 23.76 1.50 2.54
CA GLY A 206 25.17 1.23 2.76
C GLY A 206 25.68 1.64 4.16
N GLU A 207 24.82 1.46 5.16
CA GLU A 207 25.11 1.70 6.58
C GLU A 207 25.16 0.38 7.39
#